data_6c82d765e3486c1aedd1d5a473cf6f14
#
_entry.id   6c82d765e3486c1aedd1d5a473cf6f14
#
_cell.length_a   1.000
_cell.length_b   1.000
_cell.length_c   1.000
_cell.angle_alpha   90.00
_cell.angle_beta   90.00
_cell.angle_gamma   90.00
#
_symmetry.space_group_name_H-M   'P 1'
#
loop_
_entity.id
_entity.type
_entity.pdbx_description
1 polymer ?
#
loop_
_entity_poly.entity_id
_entity_poly.type
_entity_poly.pdbx_seq_one_letter_code
_entity_poly.pdbx_strand_id
1 'polypeptide(L)'
;MSESRIMGYARVSSTEQNLARQLADLKKYVPEENIVTDKQSGKDLNRPGYQALKGPLGLRRGDVLYIKSLDRLSRNKEEMKQELKWFKDQGIQLKVLDLPTTMIQLEEGQEWIREMVNNILIEVLSSIAQEERHTIRKRQREGIDAAKQAGVRFGAPDKGFPEEWESYYARYRKGELTRKYVLEKLGLSVDRFKYLKKKYERALKGE
;
A
#
# COMPACT_ATOMS: atom_id res chain seq x y z
N MET A 1 -21.23 27.78 20.52
CA MET A 1 -20.87 26.67 19.60
C MET A 1 -20.02 27.26 18.49
N SER A 2 -18.84 26.76 18.20
CA SER A 2 -18.02 27.32 17.13
C SER A 2 -18.67 26.95 15.78
N GLU A 3 -18.79 27.93 14.89
CA GLU A 3 -19.31 27.71 13.53
C GLU A 3 -18.52 26.64 12.79
N SER A 4 -19.23 25.71 12.14
CA SER A 4 -18.60 24.68 11.27
C SER A 4 -17.89 25.35 10.10
N ARG A 5 -16.60 25.08 9.94
CA ARG A 5 -15.83 25.60 8.82
C ARG A 5 -16.03 24.72 7.59
N ILE A 6 -16.08 25.37 6.44
CA ILE A 6 -16.15 24.69 5.15
C ILE A 6 -14.78 24.82 4.49
N MET A 7 -14.14 23.68 4.25
CA MET A 7 -12.81 23.56 3.66
C MET A 7 -12.85 22.76 2.37
N GLY A 8 -11.95 23.01 1.45
CA GLY A 8 -11.78 22.25 0.22
C GLY A 8 -10.39 21.67 0.10
N TYR A 9 -10.25 20.52 -0.55
CA TYR A 9 -8.95 19.95 -0.88
C TYR A 9 -8.88 19.54 -2.33
N ALA A 10 -7.85 20.00 -3.03
CA ALA A 10 -7.55 19.64 -4.41
C ALA A 10 -6.12 19.11 -4.54
N ARG A 11 -5.92 18.11 -5.41
CA ARG A 11 -4.61 17.51 -5.66
C ARG A 11 -4.39 17.23 -7.14
N VAL A 12 -3.19 17.56 -7.61
CA VAL A 12 -2.75 17.24 -8.97
C VAL A 12 -1.35 16.64 -8.97
N SER A 13 -1.07 15.77 -9.95
CA SER A 13 0.26 15.16 -10.11
C SER A 13 1.21 16.00 -10.96
N SER A 14 0.73 16.73 -11.97
CA SER A 14 1.60 17.50 -12.89
C SER A 14 0.93 18.47 -13.85
N THR A 15 -0.39 18.44 -14.07
CA THR A 15 -1.04 19.27 -15.11
C THR A 15 -1.90 20.37 -14.51
N GLU A 16 -1.59 21.62 -14.83
CA GLU A 16 -2.31 22.82 -14.38
C GLU A 16 -3.78 22.83 -14.79
N GLN A 17 -4.11 22.30 -15.98
CA GLN A 17 -5.48 22.19 -16.47
C GLN A 17 -6.40 21.37 -15.55
N ASN A 18 -5.89 20.27 -14.97
CA ASN A 18 -6.67 19.43 -14.04
C ASN A 18 -6.89 20.10 -12.68
N LEU A 19 -5.95 20.95 -12.25
CA LEU A 19 -6.12 21.74 -11.04
C LEU A 19 -7.19 22.80 -11.23
N ALA A 20 -7.13 23.57 -12.30
CA ALA A 20 -8.11 24.62 -12.59
C ALA A 20 -9.54 24.08 -12.61
N ARG A 21 -9.76 22.91 -13.23
CA ARG A 21 -11.08 22.24 -13.23
C ARG A 21 -11.53 21.84 -11.82
N GLN A 22 -10.66 21.23 -11.00
CA GLN A 22 -11.00 20.86 -9.63
C GLN A 22 -11.35 22.09 -8.80
N LEU A 23 -10.55 23.16 -8.93
CA LEU A 23 -10.81 24.42 -8.23
C LEU A 23 -12.14 25.03 -8.66
N ALA A 24 -12.44 25.07 -9.96
CA ALA A 24 -13.71 25.58 -10.47
C ALA A 24 -14.93 24.80 -9.91
N ASP A 25 -14.79 23.48 -9.77
CA ASP A 25 -15.87 22.67 -9.17
C ASP A 25 -15.99 22.91 -7.65
N LEU A 26 -14.87 22.99 -6.93
CA LEU A 26 -14.86 23.21 -5.48
C LEU A 26 -15.34 24.61 -5.09
N LYS A 27 -15.00 25.65 -5.87
CA LYS A 27 -15.43 27.06 -5.63
C LYS A 27 -16.95 27.25 -5.63
N LYS A 28 -17.70 26.28 -6.16
CA LYS A 28 -19.18 26.30 -6.08
C LYS A 28 -19.71 26.04 -4.66
N TYR A 29 -18.88 25.44 -3.80
CA TYR A 29 -19.26 24.98 -2.46
C TYR A 29 -18.38 25.54 -1.35
N VAL A 30 -17.17 25.99 -1.69
CA VAL A 30 -16.11 26.37 -0.73
C VAL A 30 -15.53 27.71 -1.15
N PRO A 31 -15.41 28.71 -0.24
CA PRO A 31 -14.65 29.92 -0.49
C PRO A 31 -13.22 29.61 -0.94
N GLU A 32 -12.68 30.41 -1.87
CA GLU A 32 -11.38 30.16 -2.48
C GLU A 32 -10.24 30.10 -1.46
N GLU A 33 -10.26 30.99 -0.49
CA GLU A 33 -9.30 31.07 0.62
C GLU A 33 -9.28 29.82 1.52
N ASN A 34 -10.36 29.04 1.50
CA ASN A 34 -10.50 27.81 2.27
C ASN A 34 -10.12 26.55 1.47
N ILE A 35 -9.63 26.70 0.24
CA ILE A 35 -9.23 25.55 -0.59
C ILE A 35 -7.74 25.32 -0.49
N VAL A 36 -7.37 24.19 0.12
CA VAL A 36 -5.98 23.73 0.22
C VAL A 36 -5.62 22.90 -1.01
N THR A 37 -4.42 23.13 -1.56
CA THR A 37 -3.94 22.46 -2.77
C THR A 37 -2.58 21.81 -2.58
N ASP A 38 -2.41 20.60 -3.13
CA ASP A 38 -1.12 19.92 -3.22
C ASP A 38 -0.77 19.57 -4.67
N LYS A 39 0.49 19.84 -5.06
CA LYS A 39 1.05 19.44 -6.37
C LYS A 39 1.94 18.21 -6.19
N GLN A 40 1.33 17.06 -5.84
CA GLN A 40 2.07 15.81 -5.59
C GLN A 40 1.31 14.56 -6.07
N SER A 41 2.06 13.47 -6.26
CA SER A 41 1.51 12.16 -6.65
C SER A 41 0.54 11.62 -5.58
N GLY A 42 -0.48 10.88 -6.02
CA GLY A 42 -1.43 10.20 -5.12
C GLY A 42 -0.90 8.90 -4.52
N LYS A 43 0.42 8.65 -4.56
CA LYS A 43 1.01 7.40 -4.07
C LYS A 43 1.18 7.32 -2.56
N ASP A 44 1.27 8.49 -1.89
CA ASP A 44 1.37 8.58 -0.44
C ASP A 44 0.55 9.76 0.10
N LEU A 45 0.39 9.82 1.41
CA LEU A 45 -0.34 10.87 2.12
C LEU A 45 0.58 11.95 2.73
N ASN A 46 1.90 11.85 2.51
CA ASN A 46 2.85 12.81 3.03
C ASN A 46 2.89 14.08 2.17
N ARG A 47 1.81 14.86 2.21
CA ARG A 47 1.58 16.08 1.44
C ARG A 47 1.39 17.24 2.40
N PRO A 48 2.14 18.33 2.25
CA PRO A 48 2.13 19.45 3.21
C PRO A 48 0.73 20.03 3.45
N GLY A 49 -0.02 20.29 2.38
CA GLY A 49 -1.37 20.85 2.50
C GLY A 49 -2.35 19.86 3.16
N TYR A 50 -2.30 18.59 2.78
CA TYR A 50 -3.14 17.57 3.39
C TYR A 50 -2.78 17.33 4.86
N GLN A 51 -1.50 17.31 5.20
CA GLN A 51 -1.04 17.20 6.59
C GLN A 51 -1.44 18.41 7.42
N ALA A 52 -1.42 19.62 6.84
CA ALA A 52 -1.90 20.82 7.52
C ALA A 52 -3.41 20.72 7.86
N LEU A 53 -4.22 20.14 6.95
CA LEU A 53 -5.64 19.88 7.23
C LEU A 53 -5.85 18.89 8.39
N LYS A 54 -4.94 17.96 8.61
CA LYS A 54 -5.01 16.98 9.71
C LYS A 54 -4.28 17.45 10.98
N GLY A 55 -3.52 18.52 10.88
CA GLY A 55 -2.75 19.07 11.99
C GLY A 55 -3.60 19.76 13.06
N PRO A 56 -2.97 20.21 14.17
CA PRO A 56 -3.66 20.81 15.32
C PRO A 56 -4.49 22.06 14.99
N LEU A 57 -4.07 22.82 13.98
CA LEU A 57 -4.77 24.01 13.48
C LEU A 57 -5.67 23.72 12.28
N GLY A 58 -5.72 22.46 11.83
CA GLY A 58 -6.49 22.01 10.69
C GLY A 58 -7.98 21.80 10.98
N LEU A 59 -8.52 20.73 10.40
CA LEU A 59 -9.92 20.34 10.53
C LEU A 59 -10.28 19.95 11.97
N ARG A 60 -11.46 20.33 12.40
CA ARG A 60 -12.01 20.08 13.74
C ARG A 60 -13.34 19.35 13.64
N ARG A 61 -13.78 18.81 14.75
CA ARG A 61 -15.10 18.19 14.87
C ARG A 61 -16.21 19.16 14.42
N GLY A 62 -17.05 18.70 13.51
CA GLY A 62 -18.13 19.48 12.92
C GLY A 62 -17.76 20.19 11.62
N ASP A 63 -16.47 20.31 11.28
CA ASP A 63 -16.03 20.89 10.01
C ASP A 63 -16.44 20.02 8.81
N VAL A 64 -16.58 20.65 7.65
CA VAL A 64 -16.91 20.00 6.37
C VAL A 64 -15.74 20.11 5.43
N LEU A 65 -15.27 18.97 4.90
CA LEU A 65 -14.24 18.90 3.87
C LEU A 65 -14.84 18.50 2.53
N TYR A 66 -14.69 19.34 1.52
CA TYR A 66 -15.07 19.05 0.13
C TYR A 66 -13.88 18.58 -0.67
N ILE A 67 -14.05 17.48 -1.40
CA ILE A 67 -13.08 16.96 -2.38
C ILE A 67 -13.80 16.62 -3.68
N LYS A 68 -13.08 16.65 -4.82
CA LYS A 68 -13.68 16.27 -6.10
C LYS A 68 -14.02 14.79 -6.15
N SER A 69 -13.06 13.92 -5.80
CA SER A 69 -13.18 12.45 -5.85
C SER A 69 -12.29 11.81 -4.80
N LEU A 70 -12.59 10.56 -4.40
CA LEU A 70 -11.84 9.86 -3.36
C LEU A 70 -10.37 9.61 -3.71
N ASP A 71 -10.02 9.48 -4.99
CA ASP A 71 -8.64 9.33 -5.43
C ASP A 71 -7.78 10.59 -5.21
N ARG A 72 -8.40 11.74 -4.84
CA ARG A 72 -7.69 12.91 -4.33
C ARG A 72 -7.09 12.66 -2.96
N LEU A 73 -7.73 11.87 -2.12
CA LEU A 73 -7.18 11.45 -0.83
C LEU A 73 -6.02 10.47 -1.04
N SER A 74 -6.28 9.31 -1.59
CA SER A 74 -5.25 8.34 -1.96
C SER A 74 -5.69 7.49 -3.16
N ARG A 75 -4.70 6.95 -3.90
CA ARG A 75 -4.92 5.89 -4.89
C ARG A 75 -4.82 4.50 -4.26
N ASN A 76 -4.26 4.41 -3.07
CA ASN A 76 -4.21 3.18 -2.29
C ASN A 76 -5.52 3.02 -1.52
N LYS A 77 -6.23 1.94 -1.78
CA LYS A 77 -7.56 1.69 -1.18
C LYS A 77 -7.51 1.47 0.33
N GLU A 78 -6.43 0.88 0.84
CA GLU A 78 -6.25 0.72 2.30
C GLU A 78 -6.02 2.07 3.00
N GLU A 79 -5.17 2.92 2.43
CA GLU A 79 -4.98 4.29 2.93
C GLU A 79 -6.29 5.08 2.87
N MET A 80 -7.02 4.97 1.75
CA MET A 80 -8.32 5.62 1.59
C MET A 80 -9.31 5.19 2.67
N LYS A 81 -9.37 3.89 2.99
CA LYS A 81 -10.20 3.35 4.07
C LYS A 81 -9.79 3.93 5.44
N GLN A 82 -8.48 4.00 5.71
CA GLN A 82 -7.96 4.60 6.95
C GLN A 82 -8.32 6.08 7.04
N GLU A 83 -8.23 6.83 5.94
CA GLU A 83 -8.61 8.23 5.89
C GLU A 83 -10.11 8.44 6.13
N LEU A 84 -10.97 7.65 5.49
CA LEU A 84 -12.42 7.71 5.72
C LEU A 84 -12.77 7.39 7.18
N LYS A 85 -12.11 6.39 7.76
CA LYS A 85 -12.27 6.07 9.19
C LYS A 85 -11.81 7.23 10.06
N TRP A 86 -10.65 7.83 9.76
CA TRP A 86 -10.14 8.98 10.49
C TRP A 86 -11.12 10.16 10.46
N PHE A 87 -11.66 10.53 9.29
CA PHE A 87 -12.68 11.61 9.20
C PHE A 87 -13.89 11.30 10.05
N LYS A 88 -14.38 10.06 10.03
CA LYS A 88 -15.49 9.60 10.86
C LYS A 88 -15.17 9.75 12.35
N ASP A 89 -14.03 9.24 12.81
CA ASP A 89 -13.61 9.23 14.21
C ASP A 89 -13.38 10.67 14.74
N GLN A 90 -12.88 11.57 13.88
CA GLN A 90 -12.73 13.00 14.20
C GLN A 90 -14.05 13.78 14.12
N GLY A 91 -15.13 13.18 13.64
CA GLY A 91 -16.41 13.84 13.45
C GLY A 91 -16.38 14.92 12.37
N ILE A 92 -15.52 14.77 11.35
CA ILE A 92 -15.42 15.66 10.20
C ILE A 92 -16.33 15.13 9.10
N GLN A 93 -17.11 16.01 8.48
CA GLN A 93 -17.99 15.65 7.40
C GLN A 93 -17.26 15.70 6.06
N LEU A 94 -17.09 14.55 5.40
CA LEU A 94 -16.52 14.48 4.06
C LEU A 94 -17.62 14.58 3.00
N LYS A 95 -17.49 15.54 2.08
CA LYS A 95 -18.33 15.72 0.89
C LYS A 95 -17.51 15.46 -0.37
N VAL A 96 -17.94 14.50 -1.18
CA VAL A 96 -17.24 14.08 -2.40
C VAL A 96 -18.12 14.41 -3.60
N LEU A 97 -17.68 15.36 -4.45
CA LEU A 97 -18.51 15.87 -5.54
C LEU A 97 -18.93 14.79 -6.54
N ASP A 98 -18.06 13.80 -6.80
CA ASP A 98 -18.36 12.68 -7.69
C ASP A 98 -19.22 11.58 -7.01
N LEU A 99 -19.59 11.76 -5.73
CA LEU A 99 -20.46 10.84 -4.97
C LEU A 99 -21.66 11.59 -4.41
N PRO A 100 -22.76 11.69 -5.17
CA PRO A 100 -23.97 12.45 -4.78
C PRO A 100 -24.52 12.07 -3.41
N THR A 101 -24.38 10.79 -3.02
CA THR A 101 -24.83 10.30 -1.69
C THR A 101 -24.14 11.00 -0.52
N THR A 102 -22.93 11.53 -0.71
CA THR A 102 -22.21 12.29 0.32
C THR A 102 -22.64 13.74 0.38
N MET A 103 -23.32 14.24 -0.67
CA MET A 103 -23.73 15.65 -0.82
C MET A 103 -25.11 15.91 -0.21
N ILE A 104 -25.83 14.88 0.20
CA ILE A 104 -27.18 15.01 0.77
C ILE A 104 -27.13 15.95 1.99
N GLN A 105 -28.03 16.92 2.01
CA GLN A 105 -28.32 17.74 3.18
C GLN A 105 -29.28 16.95 4.08
N LEU A 106 -28.86 16.72 5.31
CA LEU A 106 -29.63 15.99 6.31
C LEU A 106 -30.29 16.98 7.24
N GLU A 107 -31.57 16.75 7.54
CA GLU A 107 -32.29 17.47 8.55
C GLU A 107 -31.84 17.07 9.97
N GLU A 108 -32.18 17.86 10.94
CA GLU A 108 -31.90 17.58 12.35
C GLU A 108 -32.55 16.24 12.76
N GLY A 109 -31.76 15.36 13.39
CA GLY A 109 -32.18 14.00 13.74
C GLY A 109 -31.89 12.91 12.68
N GLN A 110 -31.34 13.32 11.53
CA GLN A 110 -30.98 12.36 10.44
C GLN A 110 -29.47 12.04 10.36
N GLU A 111 -28.72 12.38 11.39
CA GLU A 111 -27.25 12.16 11.44
C GLU A 111 -26.87 10.68 11.24
N TRP A 112 -27.74 9.77 11.64
CA TRP A 112 -27.57 8.32 11.44
C TRP A 112 -27.46 7.93 9.97
N ILE A 113 -28.14 8.67 9.05
CA ILE A 113 -28.05 8.43 7.59
C ILE A 113 -26.61 8.69 7.11
N ARG A 114 -25.98 9.77 7.58
CA ARG A 114 -24.59 10.10 7.27
C ARG A 114 -23.65 9.00 7.74
N GLU A 115 -23.87 8.52 8.96
CA GLU A 115 -23.08 7.44 9.52
C GLU A 115 -23.25 6.16 8.72
N MET A 116 -24.46 5.82 8.33
CA MET A 116 -24.77 4.67 7.48
C MET A 116 -24.08 4.79 6.12
N VAL A 117 -24.17 5.95 5.44
CA VAL A 117 -23.50 6.18 4.14
C VAL A 117 -21.98 6.03 4.27
N ASN A 118 -21.37 6.61 5.31
CA ASN A 118 -19.93 6.46 5.54
C ASN A 118 -19.53 5.00 5.79
N ASN A 119 -20.31 4.25 6.56
CA ASN A 119 -20.06 2.84 6.81
C ASN A 119 -20.16 2.01 5.53
N ILE A 120 -21.18 2.24 4.70
CA ILE A 120 -21.34 1.58 3.40
C ILE A 120 -20.15 1.89 2.48
N LEU A 121 -19.71 3.16 2.41
CA LEU A 121 -18.54 3.54 1.60
C LEU A 121 -17.27 2.81 2.06
N ILE A 122 -17.02 2.77 3.36
CA ILE A 122 -15.87 2.07 3.93
C ILE A 122 -15.93 0.57 3.60
N GLU A 123 -17.11 -0.05 3.71
CA GLU A 123 -17.31 -1.47 3.44
C GLU A 123 -17.12 -1.81 1.96
N VAL A 124 -17.75 -1.04 1.07
CA VAL A 124 -17.63 -1.20 -0.39
C VAL A 124 -16.17 -1.06 -0.84
N LEU A 125 -15.48 -0.01 -0.38
CA LEU A 125 -14.06 0.20 -0.70
C LEU A 125 -13.17 -0.93 -0.16
N SER A 126 -13.50 -1.46 1.02
CA SER A 126 -12.80 -2.60 1.61
C SER A 126 -12.96 -3.87 0.77
N SER A 127 -14.18 -4.15 0.33
CA SER A 127 -14.50 -5.32 -0.51
C SER A 127 -13.80 -5.24 -1.86
N ILE A 128 -13.84 -4.07 -2.51
CA ILE A 128 -13.14 -3.85 -3.78
C ILE A 128 -11.62 -4.01 -3.61
N ALA A 129 -11.03 -3.52 -2.51
CA ALA A 129 -9.60 -3.65 -2.24
C ALA A 129 -9.19 -5.12 -2.01
N GLN A 130 -10.03 -5.91 -1.35
CA GLN A 130 -9.79 -7.34 -1.15
C GLN A 130 -9.85 -8.11 -2.47
N GLU A 131 -10.86 -7.86 -3.30
CA GLU A 131 -11.03 -8.50 -4.60
C GLU A 131 -9.85 -8.19 -5.55
N GLU A 132 -9.38 -6.95 -5.56
CA GLU A 132 -8.22 -6.57 -6.36
C GLU A 132 -6.95 -7.30 -5.92
N ARG A 133 -6.70 -7.41 -4.61
CA ARG A 133 -5.57 -8.19 -4.07
C ARG A 133 -5.66 -9.67 -4.44
N HIS A 134 -6.86 -10.24 -4.37
CA HIS A 134 -7.10 -11.63 -4.76
C HIS A 134 -6.80 -11.83 -6.25
N THR A 135 -7.29 -10.95 -7.09
CA THR A 135 -7.08 -10.97 -8.54
C THR A 135 -5.59 -10.82 -8.90
N ILE A 136 -4.87 -9.88 -8.26
CA ILE A 136 -3.42 -9.70 -8.46
C ILE A 136 -2.66 -10.97 -8.07
N ARG A 137 -2.95 -11.55 -6.89
CA ARG A 137 -2.31 -12.79 -6.44
C ARG A 137 -2.59 -13.97 -7.37
N LYS A 138 -3.82 -14.08 -7.87
CA LYS A 138 -4.23 -15.11 -8.82
C LYS A 138 -3.42 -14.98 -10.12
N ARG A 139 -3.41 -13.80 -10.73
CA ARG A 139 -2.64 -13.53 -11.97
C ARG A 139 -1.14 -13.76 -11.78
N GLN A 140 -0.59 -13.36 -10.63
CA GLN A 140 0.82 -13.60 -10.32
C GLN A 140 1.13 -15.10 -10.21
N ARG A 141 0.25 -15.89 -9.58
CA ARG A 141 0.40 -17.34 -9.47
C ARG A 141 0.32 -18.01 -10.83
N GLU A 142 -0.68 -17.66 -11.63
CA GLU A 142 -0.83 -18.15 -13.00
C GLU A 142 0.41 -17.82 -13.86
N GLY A 143 0.94 -16.59 -13.75
CA GLY A 143 2.17 -16.20 -14.43
C GLY A 143 3.42 -16.99 -13.98
N ILE A 144 3.55 -17.24 -12.67
CA ILE A 144 4.64 -18.07 -12.13
C ILE A 144 4.52 -19.51 -12.61
N ASP A 145 3.31 -20.08 -12.63
CA ASP A 145 3.09 -21.46 -13.06
C ASP A 145 3.34 -21.62 -14.57
N ALA A 146 2.89 -20.67 -15.38
CA ALA A 146 3.19 -20.65 -16.82
C ALA A 146 4.71 -20.52 -17.08
N ALA A 147 5.40 -19.65 -16.35
CA ALA A 147 6.86 -19.50 -16.49
C ALA A 147 7.62 -20.76 -16.05
N LYS A 148 7.17 -21.45 -15.01
CA LYS A 148 7.74 -22.75 -14.60
C LYS A 148 7.54 -23.81 -15.67
N GLN A 149 6.36 -23.89 -16.30
CA GLN A 149 6.10 -24.79 -17.41
C GLN A 149 6.99 -24.49 -18.62
N ALA A 150 7.30 -23.20 -18.85
CA ALA A 150 8.25 -22.76 -19.87
C ALA A 150 9.74 -22.96 -19.47
N GLY A 151 10.01 -23.62 -18.35
CA GLY A 151 11.37 -23.93 -17.90
C GLY A 151 12.10 -22.80 -17.17
N VAL A 152 11.42 -21.69 -16.86
CA VAL A 152 12.02 -20.58 -16.12
C VAL A 152 12.22 -21.00 -14.67
N ARG A 153 13.46 -20.89 -14.19
CA ARG A 153 13.81 -21.13 -12.79
C ARG A 153 13.63 -19.86 -11.97
N PHE A 154 12.86 -19.96 -10.88
CA PHE A 154 12.68 -18.90 -9.91
C PHE A 154 13.62 -19.09 -8.70
N GLY A 155 14.04 -18.00 -8.11
CA GLY A 155 14.93 -17.97 -6.95
C GLY A 155 16.32 -17.47 -7.28
N ALA A 156 17.19 -17.42 -6.27
CA ALA A 156 18.56 -16.99 -6.46
C ALA A 156 19.31 -18.02 -7.34
N PRO A 157 20.20 -17.56 -8.25
CA PRO A 157 21.04 -18.45 -9.04
C PRO A 157 21.78 -19.41 -8.12
N ASP A 158 21.83 -20.70 -8.52
CA ASP A 158 22.63 -21.68 -7.79
C ASP A 158 24.11 -21.39 -8.04
N LYS A 159 24.80 -20.92 -7.01
CA LYS A 159 26.25 -20.62 -7.08
C LYS A 159 27.14 -21.84 -7.21
N GLY A 160 26.54 -23.04 -7.37
CA GLY A 160 27.32 -24.26 -7.47
C GLY A 160 28.05 -24.64 -6.16
N PHE A 161 29.00 -25.54 -6.31
CA PHE A 161 29.95 -25.92 -5.27
C PHE A 161 31.17 -24.99 -5.29
N PRO A 162 31.76 -24.62 -4.13
CA PRO A 162 33.09 -24.00 -4.11
C PRO A 162 34.16 -24.87 -4.78
N GLU A 163 35.16 -24.26 -5.33
CA GLU A 163 36.23 -24.98 -6.09
C GLU A 163 36.83 -26.16 -5.31
N GLU A 164 37.07 -26.01 -4.02
CA GLU A 164 37.71 -27.05 -3.18
C GLU A 164 36.67 -27.89 -2.39
N TRP A 165 35.37 -27.82 -2.73
CA TRP A 165 34.32 -28.51 -1.98
C TRP A 165 34.58 -30.00 -1.81
N GLU A 166 34.91 -30.71 -2.85
CA GLU A 166 35.09 -32.17 -2.82
C GLU A 166 36.21 -32.60 -1.87
N SER A 167 37.36 -31.92 -1.94
CA SER A 167 38.52 -32.19 -1.09
C SER A 167 38.19 -31.97 0.39
N TYR A 168 37.64 -30.81 0.73
CA TYR A 168 37.28 -30.46 2.11
C TYR A 168 36.14 -31.34 2.64
N TYR A 169 35.18 -31.68 1.80
CA TYR A 169 34.03 -32.48 2.20
C TYR A 169 34.45 -33.95 2.43
N ALA A 170 35.33 -34.51 1.60
CA ALA A 170 35.87 -35.87 1.78
C ALA A 170 36.63 -36.01 3.13
N ARG A 171 37.48 -35.04 3.45
CA ARG A 171 38.22 -34.99 4.73
C ARG A 171 37.29 -34.77 5.92
N TYR A 172 36.28 -33.95 5.77
CA TYR A 172 35.24 -33.80 6.79
C TYR A 172 34.47 -35.10 7.06
N ARG A 173 34.11 -35.85 6.00
CA ARG A 173 33.46 -37.16 6.15
C ARG A 173 34.34 -38.21 6.85
N LYS A 174 35.64 -38.17 6.64
CA LYS A 174 36.62 -39.05 7.33
C LYS A 174 36.88 -38.62 8.79
N GLY A 175 36.33 -37.50 9.24
CA GLY A 175 36.59 -37.00 10.58
C GLY A 175 37.90 -36.23 10.75
N GLU A 176 38.64 -35.99 9.66
CA GLU A 176 39.93 -35.29 9.68
C GLU A 176 39.75 -33.77 9.90
N LEU A 177 38.62 -33.21 9.51
CA LEU A 177 38.31 -31.79 9.63
C LEU A 177 37.01 -31.59 10.38
N THR A 178 36.96 -30.53 11.20
CA THR A 178 35.73 -30.11 11.84
C THR A 178 34.83 -29.30 10.92
N ARG A 179 33.52 -29.34 11.11
CA ARG A 179 32.57 -28.50 10.37
C ARG A 179 32.94 -27.02 10.43
N LYS A 180 33.34 -26.52 11.61
CA LYS A 180 33.73 -25.10 11.79
C LYS A 180 34.89 -24.75 10.87
N TYR A 181 35.91 -25.56 10.79
CA TYR A 181 37.07 -25.35 9.92
C TYR A 181 36.70 -25.29 8.42
N VAL A 182 35.84 -26.24 7.98
CA VAL A 182 35.37 -26.25 6.57
C VAL A 182 34.54 -25.01 6.24
N LEU A 183 33.66 -24.58 7.13
CA LEU A 183 32.89 -23.37 6.93
C LEU A 183 33.78 -22.13 6.77
N GLU A 184 34.77 -21.99 7.62
CA GLU A 184 35.71 -20.87 7.61
C GLU A 184 36.56 -20.85 6.33
N LYS A 185 37.13 -22.00 5.94
CA LYS A 185 37.98 -22.11 4.76
C LYS A 185 37.23 -21.88 3.45
N LEU A 186 36.00 -22.38 3.34
CA LEU A 186 35.20 -22.24 2.12
C LEU A 186 34.30 -20.99 2.14
N GLY A 187 34.36 -20.16 3.18
CA GLY A 187 33.54 -18.95 3.30
C GLY A 187 32.02 -19.24 3.31
N LEU A 188 31.60 -20.36 3.90
CA LEU A 188 30.23 -20.81 3.84
C LEU A 188 29.47 -20.54 5.15
N SER A 189 28.22 -20.13 5.00
CA SER A 189 27.28 -20.15 6.13
C SER A 189 26.88 -21.60 6.50
N VAL A 190 26.43 -21.82 7.72
CA VAL A 190 25.94 -23.12 8.18
C VAL A 190 24.83 -23.67 7.28
N ASP A 191 23.91 -22.82 6.85
CA ASP A 191 22.79 -23.24 6.02
C ASP A 191 23.21 -23.54 4.58
N ARG A 192 24.16 -22.76 4.04
CA ARG A 192 24.74 -23.06 2.71
C ARG A 192 25.50 -24.39 2.73
N PHE A 193 26.26 -24.68 3.78
CA PHE A 193 26.93 -25.95 3.94
C PHE A 193 25.94 -27.12 4.01
N LYS A 194 24.87 -27.02 4.82
CA LYS A 194 23.83 -28.05 4.88
C LYS A 194 23.18 -28.32 3.52
N TYR A 195 22.88 -27.23 2.78
CA TYR A 195 22.32 -27.33 1.43
C TYR A 195 23.28 -28.04 0.47
N LEU A 196 24.56 -27.61 0.40
CA LEU A 196 25.58 -28.21 -0.47
C LEU A 196 25.85 -29.68 -0.11
N LYS A 197 25.93 -30.00 1.18
CA LYS A 197 26.04 -31.38 1.66
C LYS A 197 24.91 -32.23 1.10
N LYS A 198 23.66 -31.84 1.30
CA LYS A 198 22.48 -32.58 0.82
C LYS A 198 22.48 -32.72 -0.72
N LYS A 199 22.84 -31.66 -1.43
CA LYS A 199 22.95 -31.67 -2.90
C LYS A 199 24.05 -32.64 -3.38
N TYR A 200 25.21 -32.61 -2.75
CA TYR A 200 26.35 -33.47 -3.10
C TYR A 200 26.06 -34.94 -2.80
N GLU A 201 25.48 -35.23 -1.65
CA GLU A 201 25.11 -36.61 -1.25
C GLU A 201 24.03 -37.22 -2.17
N ARG A 202 23.10 -36.39 -2.70
CA ARG A 202 22.14 -36.87 -3.71
C ARG A 202 22.82 -37.15 -5.05
N ALA A 203 23.68 -36.26 -5.52
CA ALA A 203 24.44 -36.49 -6.75
C ALA A 203 25.29 -37.77 -6.70
N LEU A 204 25.85 -38.10 -5.54
CA LEU A 204 26.62 -39.36 -5.35
C LEU A 204 25.74 -40.62 -5.35
N LYS A 205 24.42 -40.47 -5.07
CA LYS A 205 23.46 -41.59 -5.10
C LYS A 205 22.78 -41.77 -6.46
N GLY A 206 23.04 -40.88 -7.43
CA GLY A 206 22.44 -40.92 -8.75
C GLY A 206 20.97 -40.47 -8.78
N GLU A 207 20.53 -39.69 -7.77
CA GLU A 207 19.18 -39.11 -7.66
C GLU A 207 19.12 -37.65 -8.18
#